data_302e725ec6dc0a29401e80ff64ff8f75
#
_entry.id   302e725ec6dc0a29401e80ff64ff8f75
#
_cell.length_a   1.000
_cell.length_b   1.000
_cell.length_c   1.000
_cell.angle_alpha   90.00
_cell.angle_beta   90.00
_cell.angle_gamma   90.00
#
_symmetry.space_group_name_H-M   'P 1'
#
loop_
_entity.id
_entity.type
_entity.pdbx_description
1 polymer ?
#
loop_
_entity_poly.entity_id
_entity_poly.type
_entity_poly.pdbx_seq_one_letter_code
_entity_poly.pdbx_strand_id
1 'polypeptide(L)'
;YFLIAFKKQKLMKNTLLVILLSLTLHCSFSQKIDKSKDELKSGNSSNSSSSSSSSNSGRNSSSNDFGLAGLFVEGLLYVSFYSTIGDYRSENHLYNPLSKYPYFDGDSGNFQKENDSIQYGNLMRFDVENHFLYSNNNSFGNHLKAKFRPFQYFYVQADYRELLEKNMLTNRFSNLSLFQFNVAYDRIRFKKFNLGWTLGATYVGNDVQKVGFSYGLHTDIFAIKNISFNSAMLWSKINGLPVNSFELRGKYHKKNYFFSLGYEHLKIASPNYNFVTLGTGIYF
;
A
#
# COMPACT_ATOMS: atom_id res chain seq x y z
N TYR A 1 21.05 41.75 7.58
CA TYR A 1 19.97 40.74 7.65
C TYR A 1 19.37 40.41 6.28
N PHE A 2 19.12 41.40 5.41
CA PHE A 2 18.50 41.24 4.09
C PHE A 2 19.36 40.39 3.11
N LEU A 3 20.65 40.56 3.11
CA LEU A 3 21.61 39.82 2.26
C LEU A 3 21.70 38.33 2.63
N ILE A 4 21.57 37.97 3.91
CA ILE A 4 21.61 36.57 4.39
C ILE A 4 20.33 35.85 4.01
N ALA A 5 19.17 36.50 4.07
CA ALA A 5 17.90 35.95 3.66
C ALA A 5 17.87 35.63 2.14
N PHE A 6 18.39 36.54 1.32
CA PHE A 6 18.46 36.38 -0.15
C PHE A 6 19.40 35.22 -0.56
N LYS A 7 20.54 35.08 0.16
CA LYS A 7 21.49 33.97 -0.08
C LYS A 7 20.90 32.61 0.30
N LYS A 8 20.11 32.54 1.39
CA LYS A 8 19.41 31.33 1.85
C LYS A 8 18.29 30.90 0.89
N GLN A 9 17.56 31.88 0.33
CA GLN A 9 16.48 31.61 -0.63
C GLN A 9 17.05 31.14 -1.99
N LYS A 10 18.19 31.68 -2.44
CA LYS A 10 18.87 31.23 -3.66
C LYS A 10 19.45 29.81 -3.50
N LEU A 11 19.99 29.50 -2.32
CA LEU A 11 20.53 28.18 -2.00
C LEU A 11 19.39 27.12 -2.00
N MET A 12 18.25 27.42 -1.38
CA MET A 12 17.07 26.54 -1.39
C MET A 12 16.53 26.25 -2.80
N LYS A 13 16.45 27.26 -3.66
CA LYS A 13 16.01 27.08 -5.06
C LYS A 13 16.97 26.18 -5.83
N ASN A 14 18.27 26.35 -5.66
CA ASN A 14 19.27 25.52 -6.35
C ASN A 14 19.28 24.08 -5.83
N THR A 15 19.10 23.86 -4.53
CA THR A 15 18.98 22.52 -3.94
C THR A 15 17.73 21.81 -4.41
N LEU A 16 16.60 22.51 -4.49
CA LEU A 16 15.34 21.96 -5.03
C LEU A 16 15.48 21.59 -6.51
N LEU A 17 16.17 22.42 -7.31
CA LEU A 17 16.42 22.15 -8.72
C LEU A 17 17.34 20.94 -8.93
N VAL A 18 18.37 20.77 -8.11
CA VAL A 18 19.27 19.61 -8.15
C VAL A 18 18.54 18.33 -7.76
N ILE A 19 17.68 18.37 -6.74
CA ILE A 19 16.83 17.24 -6.35
C ILE A 19 15.84 16.90 -7.48
N LEU A 20 15.24 17.90 -8.11
CA LEU A 20 14.35 17.69 -9.25
C LEU A 20 15.08 17.11 -10.46
N LEU A 21 16.31 17.55 -10.73
CA LEU A 21 17.13 17.06 -11.83
C LEU A 21 17.67 15.64 -11.58
N SER A 22 17.97 15.27 -10.34
CA SER A 22 18.43 13.93 -9.98
C SER A 22 17.32 12.86 -10.13
N LEU A 23 16.05 13.26 -10.07
CA LEU A 23 14.91 12.39 -10.31
C LEU A 23 14.68 12.03 -11.78
N THR A 24 15.36 12.74 -12.74
CA THR A 24 15.12 12.55 -14.17
C THR A 24 16.14 11.64 -14.87
N LEU A 25 17.17 11.13 -14.19
CA LEU A 25 18.34 10.49 -14.82
C LEU A 25 18.32 8.94 -14.88
N HIS A 26 17.16 8.30 -14.96
CA HIS A 26 17.10 6.85 -15.22
C HIS A 26 16.29 6.51 -16.48
N CYS A 27 16.81 6.89 -17.64
CA CYS A 27 16.31 6.38 -18.92
C CYS A 27 16.92 5.00 -19.21
N SER A 28 16.32 3.94 -18.70
CA SER A 28 16.59 2.59 -19.20
C SER A 28 15.62 2.30 -20.34
N PHE A 29 16.15 2.23 -21.57
CA PHE A 29 15.41 1.78 -22.76
C PHE A 29 15.20 0.26 -22.70
N SER A 30 14.30 -0.20 -21.87
CA SER A 30 13.91 -1.61 -21.81
C SER A 30 12.40 -1.71 -21.92
N GLN A 31 11.92 -2.62 -22.72
CA GLN A 31 10.51 -3.03 -22.77
C GLN A 31 10.17 -3.77 -21.47
N LYS A 32 9.90 -3.01 -20.43
CA LYS A 32 9.71 -3.54 -19.09
C LYS A 32 8.44 -4.37 -19.00
N ILE A 33 7.36 -3.92 -19.64
CA ILE A 33 6.06 -4.59 -19.60
C ILE A 33 6.14 -5.97 -20.24
N ASP A 34 6.68 -6.08 -21.44
CA ASP A 34 6.80 -7.38 -22.12
C ASP A 34 7.70 -8.32 -21.33
N LYS A 35 8.83 -7.83 -20.80
CA LYS A 35 9.70 -8.60 -19.91
C LYS A 35 8.98 -9.07 -18.65
N SER A 36 8.21 -8.23 -18.00
CA SER A 36 7.41 -8.63 -16.83
C SER A 36 6.41 -9.73 -17.17
N LYS A 37 5.72 -9.62 -18.30
CA LYS A 37 4.77 -10.62 -18.76
C LYS A 37 5.45 -11.97 -19.03
N ASP A 38 6.54 -11.98 -19.74
CA ASP A 38 7.27 -13.20 -20.11
C ASP A 38 7.82 -13.91 -18.88
N GLU A 39 8.41 -13.16 -17.95
CA GLU A 39 8.90 -13.72 -16.69
C GLU A 39 7.74 -14.28 -15.84
N LEU A 40 6.63 -13.57 -15.70
CA LEU A 40 5.48 -14.06 -14.92
C LEU A 40 4.79 -15.27 -15.56
N LYS A 41 4.81 -15.40 -16.90
CA LYS A 41 4.30 -16.59 -17.62
C LYS A 41 5.20 -17.80 -17.39
N SER A 42 6.51 -17.62 -17.57
CA SER A 42 7.49 -18.73 -17.47
C SER A 42 7.70 -19.18 -16.03
N GLY A 43 7.54 -18.26 -15.08
CA GLY A 43 7.78 -18.54 -13.67
C GLY A 43 9.24 -18.75 -13.32
N ASN A 44 9.50 -18.92 -12.04
CA ASN A 44 10.83 -19.30 -11.55
C ASN A 44 10.98 -20.81 -11.70
N SER A 45 11.45 -21.29 -12.86
CA SER A 45 11.80 -22.68 -13.09
C SER A 45 13.14 -23.08 -12.42
N SER A 46 13.39 -22.62 -11.21
CA SER A 46 14.44 -23.20 -10.38
C SER A 46 13.92 -24.55 -9.91
N ASN A 47 14.53 -25.63 -10.43
CA ASN A 47 14.42 -26.98 -9.92
C ASN A 47 14.60 -26.98 -8.40
N SER A 48 13.53 -26.91 -7.64
CA SER A 48 13.53 -27.36 -6.28
C SER A 48 13.43 -28.89 -6.34
N SER A 49 14.58 -29.55 -6.50
CA SER A 49 14.73 -30.93 -6.09
C SER A 49 14.42 -30.96 -4.58
N SER A 50 13.17 -31.27 -4.27
CA SER A 50 12.77 -31.61 -2.93
C SER A 50 13.49 -32.90 -2.54
N SER A 51 14.64 -32.78 -1.91
CA SER A 51 15.20 -33.87 -1.11
C SER A 51 14.27 -34.06 0.08
N SER A 52 13.38 -35.01 -0.05
CA SER A 52 12.63 -35.59 1.07
C SER A 52 13.61 -36.32 1.96
N SER A 53 14.19 -35.61 2.94
CA SER A 53 14.83 -36.25 4.07
C SER A 53 13.73 -36.73 5.02
N SER A 54 13.35 -37.99 4.88
CA SER A 54 12.62 -38.74 5.89
C SER A 54 13.51 -38.90 7.10
N SER A 55 13.41 -38.01 8.07
CA SER A 55 13.96 -38.22 9.41
C SER A 55 12.94 -39.05 10.20
N ASN A 56 13.21 -40.33 10.24
CA ASN A 56 12.62 -41.25 11.20
C ASN A 56 13.24 -40.91 12.57
N SER A 57 12.55 -40.15 13.39
CA SER A 57 12.95 -39.97 14.79
C SER A 57 11.99 -40.73 15.69
N GLY A 58 12.61 -41.72 16.35
CA GLY A 58 11.98 -42.60 17.30
C GLY A 58 11.28 -41.84 18.44
N ARG A 59 10.13 -42.37 18.82
CA ARG A 59 9.43 -42.01 20.04
C ARG A 59 10.32 -42.33 21.25
N ASN A 60 10.74 -41.29 21.95
CA ASN A 60 11.03 -41.38 23.38
C ASN A 60 10.17 -40.34 24.08
N SER A 61 9.23 -40.83 24.82
CA SER A 61 8.36 -40.10 25.71
C SER A 61 9.16 -39.53 26.87
N SER A 62 9.28 -38.21 26.96
CA SER A 62 9.43 -37.52 28.25
C SER A 62 8.37 -36.44 28.35
N SER A 63 7.54 -36.57 29.35
CA SER A 63 6.28 -35.83 29.56
C SER A 63 6.45 -34.37 30.02
N ASN A 64 7.62 -33.78 29.92
CA ASN A 64 7.89 -32.41 30.39
C ASN A 64 8.19 -31.39 29.28
N ASP A 65 8.49 -31.84 28.06
CA ASP A 65 8.77 -30.90 26.95
C ASP A 65 7.50 -30.28 26.31
N PHE A 66 6.35 -30.91 26.48
CA PHE A 66 5.08 -30.41 25.92
C PHE A 66 4.61 -29.13 26.61
N GLY A 67 4.92 -28.94 27.88
CA GLY A 67 4.52 -27.76 28.67
C GLY A 67 5.25 -26.48 28.22
N LEU A 68 6.55 -26.55 28.00
CA LEU A 68 7.33 -25.38 27.56
C LEU A 68 7.06 -25.01 26.10
N ALA A 69 6.97 -26.00 25.21
CA ALA A 69 6.59 -25.78 23.81
C ALA A 69 5.18 -25.22 23.70
N GLY A 70 4.22 -25.72 24.50
CA GLY A 70 2.85 -25.21 24.59
C GLY A 70 2.80 -23.75 25.04
N LEU A 71 3.50 -23.41 26.12
CA LEU A 71 3.60 -22.04 26.63
C LEU A 71 4.26 -21.09 25.61
N PHE A 72 5.27 -21.56 24.87
CA PHE A 72 5.91 -20.77 23.83
C PHE A 72 4.97 -20.50 22.65
N VAL A 73 4.24 -21.52 22.20
CA VAL A 73 3.22 -21.36 21.12
C VAL A 73 2.08 -20.47 21.59
N GLU A 74 1.58 -20.64 22.83
CA GLU A 74 0.55 -19.80 23.40
C GLU A 74 1.04 -18.35 23.55
N GLY A 75 2.26 -18.13 24.01
CA GLY A 75 2.90 -16.82 24.08
C GLY A 75 3.04 -16.17 22.71
N LEU A 76 3.45 -16.91 21.68
CA LEU A 76 3.52 -16.41 20.31
C LEU A 76 2.14 -16.05 19.76
N LEU A 77 1.13 -16.88 19.99
CA LEU A 77 -0.25 -16.61 19.58
C LEU A 77 -0.79 -15.37 20.27
N TYR A 78 -0.55 -15.24 21.58
CA TYR A 78 -0.94 -14.09 22.37
C TYR A 78 -0.29 -12.80 21.84
N VAL A 79 1.05 -12.78 21.69
CA VAL A 79 1.78 -11.64 21.15
C VAL A 79 1.32 -11.31 19.73
N SER A 80 1.12 -12.32 18.87
CA SER A 80 0.63 -12.13 17.51
C SER A 80 -0.76 -11.52 17.49
N PHE A 81 -1.68 -12.01 18.33
CA PHE A 81 -3.04 -11.49 18.42
C PHE A 81 -3.03 -10.02 18.88
N TYR A 82 -2.36 -9.70 19.98
CA TYR A 82 -2.32 -8.34 20.51
C TYR A 82 -1.57 -7.35 19.61
N SER A 83 -0.58 -7.84 18.85
CA SER A 83 0.13 -7.01 17.86
C SER A 83 -0.72 -6.70 16.63
N THR A 84 -1.51 -7.69 16.16
CA THR A 84 -2.26 -7.57 14.89
C THR A 84 -3.68 -7.03 15.08
N ILE A 85 -4.38 -7.45 16.12
CA ILE A 85 -5.77 -7.07 16.40
C ILE A 85 -5.85 -5.96 17.46
N GLY A 86 -5.07 -6.06 18.53
CA GLY A 86 -5.07 -5.13 19.66
C GLY A 86 -5.81 -5.64 20.88
N ASP A 87 -5.60 -4.95 21.99
CA ASP A 87 -6.30 -5.22 23.24
C ASP A 87 -7.46 -4.24 23.44
N TYR A 88 -8.66 -4.66 23.11
CA TYR A 88 -9.88 -3.88 23.30
C TYR A 88 -10.21 -3.55 24.75
N ARG A 89 -9.53 -4.16 25.74
CA ARG A 89 -9.73 -3.86 27.15
C ARG A 89 -8.88 -2.68 27.63
N SER A 90 -7.69 -2.52 27.04
CA SER A 90 -6.70 -1.51 27.46
C SER A 90 -6.47 -0.40 26.45
N GLU A 91 -6.82 -0.61 25.16
CA GLU A 91 -6.53 0.31 24.07
C GLU A 91 -7.79 1.09 23.62
N ASN A 92 -8.12 2.18 24.28
CA ASN A 92 -9.32 3.00 24.00
C ASN A 92 -9.41 3.47 22.55
N HIS A 93 -8.28 3.70 21.87
CA HIS A 93 -8.28 4.16 20.49
C HIS A 93 -8.90 3.15 19.51
N LEU A 94 -9.05 1.88 19.89
CA LEU A 94 -9.72 0.86 19.09
C LEU A 94 -11.23 1.09 18.97
N TYR A 95 -11.82 1.88 19.87
CA TYR A 95 -13.24 2.25 19.84
C TYR A 95 -13.52 3.55 19.10
N ASN A 96 -12.49 4.27 18.65
CA ASN A 96 -12.65 5.53 17.95
C ASN A 96 -13.55 5.34 16.70
N PRO A 97 -14.67 6.06 16.59
CA PRO A 97 -15.61 5.92 15.49
C PRO A 97 -15.03 6.48 14.18
N LEU A 98 -15.49 5.91 13.07
CA LEU A 98 -15.13 6.38 11.74
C LEU A 98 -15.71 7.77 11.49
N SER A 99 -14.91 8.69 10.96
CA SER A 99 -15.36 9.99 10.45
C SER A 99 -16.14 9.83 9.15
N LYS A 100 -17.12 10.71 8.90
CA LYS A 100 -17.84 10.75 7.63
C LYS A 100 -16.89 10.94 6.44
N TYR A 101 -15.92 11.81 6.58
CA TYR A 101 -14.76 11.98 5.71
C TYR A 101 -13.64 12.66 6.53
N PRO A 102 -12.37 12.56 6.13
CA PRO A 102 -11.29 13.23 6.83
C PRO A 102 -11.53 14.74 6.97
N TYR A 103 -11.28 15.30 8.16
CA TYR A 103 -11.50 16.70 8.52
C TYR A 103 -12.98 17.13 8.51
N PHE A 104 -13.92 16.20 8.67
CA PHE A 104 -15.36 16.54 8.75
C PHE A 104 -15.68 17.49 9.90
N ASP A 105 -15.07 17.28 11.06
CA ASP A 105 -15.15 18.12 12.27
C ASP A 105 -14.10 19.25 12.30
N GLY A 106 -13.29 19.36 11.24
CA GLY A 106 -12.20 20.32 11.08
C GLY A 106 -10.85 19.89 11.63
N ASP A 107 -10.76 18.77 12.39
CA ASP A 107 -9.51 18.33 13.03
C ASP A 107 -9.24 16.83 12.92
N SER A 108 -10.26 15.97 12.89
CA SER A 108 -10.11 14.51 12.82
C SER A 108 -9.72 14.04 11.42
N GLY A 109 -8.91 12.97 11.38
CA GLY A 109 -8.62 12.22 10.16
C GLY A 109 -9.72 11.21 9.83
N ASN A 110 -9.34 9.95 9.65
CA ASN A 110 -10.29 8.86 9.39
C ASN A 110 -11.11 8.51 10.64
N PHE A 111 -10.59 8.74 11.84
CA PHE A 111 -11.24 8.40 13.10
C PHE A 111 -11.36 9.63 14.00
N GLN A 112 -12.50 9.72 14.68
CA GLN A 112 -12.77 10.70 15.72
C GLN A 112 -12.33 10.15 17.08
N LYS A 113 -12.20 11.00 18.09
CA LYS A 113 -12.01 10.55 19.47
C LYS A 113 -13.36 10.14 20.04
N GLU A 114 -13.41 9.05 20.83
CA GLU A 114 -14.65 8.52 21.44
C GLU A 114 -15.48 9.57 22.23
N ASN A 115 -14.80 10.54 22.84
CA ASN A 115 -15.45 11.60 23.65
C ASN A 115 -15.72 12.90 22.88
N ASP A 116 -15.49 12.94 21.56
CA ASP A 116 -15.85 14.10 20.77
C ASP A 116 -17.39 14.19 20.68
N SER A 117 -17.94 15.38 20.89
CA SER A 117 -19.40 15.64 21.02
C SER A 117 -20.24 15.27 19.78
N ILE A 118 -19.61 14.85 18.71
CA ILE A 118 -20.23 14.41 17.45
C ILE A 118 -19.99 12.90 17.31
N GLN A 119 -20.78 12.09 18.01
CA GLN A 119 -20.84 10.65 17.76
C GLN A 119 -21.76 10.41 16.57
N TYR A 120 -21.18 10.16 15.41
CA TYR A 120 -21.90 9.50 14.34
C TYR A 120 -21.90 8.00 14.64
N GLY A 121 -23.06 7.37 14.66
CA GLY A 121 -23.16 5.91 14.78
C GLY A 121 -22.36 5.17 13.72
N ASN A 122 -22.45 3.86 13.65
CA ASN A 122 -21.73 3.02 12.67
C ASN A 122 -21.93 3.56 11.24
N LEU A 123 -21.01 4.41 10.80
CA LEU A 123 -21.03 4.99 9.46
C LEU A 123 -20.45 3.97 8.49
N MET A 124 -21.22 3.62 7.48
CA MET A 124 -20.64 3.02 6.29
C MET A 124 -20.00 4.13 5.46
N ARG A 125 -18.83 3.89 4.89
CA ARG A 125 -18.15 4.82 4.01
C ARG A 125 -17.61 4.11 2.77
N PHE A 126 -17.81 4.74 1.63
CA PHE A 126 -17.25 4.31 0.37
C PHE A 126 -16.32 5.38 -0.19
N ASP A 127 -15.06 5.03 -0.39
CA ASP A 127 -14.01 5.92 -0.86
C ASP A 127 -13.61 5.49 -2.28
N VAL A 128 -13.60 6.40 -3.24
CA VAL A 128 -13.11 6.15 -4.60
C VAL A 128 -12.03 7.15 -4.93
N GLU A 129 -10.92 6.69 -5.45
CA GLU A 129 -9.80 7.52 -5.87
C GLU A 129 -9.23 7.03 -7.20
N ASN A 130 -8.88 7.97 -8.07
CA ASN A 130 -8.24 7.69 -9.34
C ASN A 130 -6.97 8.52 -9.51
N HIS A 131 -5.87 7.86 -9.91
CA HIS A 131 -4.55 8.45 -10.07
C HIS A 131 -4.01 8.18 -11.46
N PHE A 132 -3.59 9.23 -12.13
CA PHE A 132 -2.76 9.14 -13.32
C PHE A 132 -1.31 8.86 -12.89
N LEU A 133 -0.68 7.88 -13.51
CA LEU A 133 0.69 7.44 -13.28
C LEU A 133 1.56 7.94 -14.43
N TYR A 134 2.62 8.67 -14.13
CA TYR A 134 3.55 9.17 -15.13
C TYR A 134 4.99 8.84 -14.75
N SER A 135 5.70 8.17 -15.61
CA SER A 135 7.12 7.89 -15.46
C SER A 135 7.97 8.67 -16.45
N ASN A 136 7.61 8.57 -17.74
CA ASN A 136 8.23 9.29 -18.84
C ASN A 136 7.29 9.28 -20.06
N ASN A 137 7.70 9.88 -21.17
CA ASN A 137 6.88 9.99 -22.39
C ASN A 137 6.46 8.64 -23.00
N ASN A 138 7.08 7.54 -22.58
CA ASN A 138 6.82 6.20 -23.11
C ASN A 138 6.15 5.28 -22.08
N SER A 139 6.06 5.69 -20.80
CA SER A 139 5.53 4.85 -19.74
C SER A 139 4.62 5.68 -18.83
N PHE A 140 3.33 5.34 -18.86
CA PHE A 140 2.28 5.98 -18.10
C PHE A 140 1.21 4.94 -17.73
N GLY A 141 0.26 5.32 -16.91
CA GLY A 141 -0.80 4.40 -16.52
C GLY A 141 -1.91 5.08 -15.74
N ASN A 142 -2.83 4.28 -15.26
CA ASN A 142 -3.93 4.68 -14.40
C ASN A 142 -4.02 3.73 -13.20
N HIS A 143 -4.35 4.27 -12.03
CA HIS A 143 -4.60 3.50 -10.81
C HIS A 143 -5.93 3.95 -10.21
N LEU A 144 -6.94 3.12 -10.36
CA LEU A 144 -8.24 3.26 -9.73
C LEU A 144 -8.27 2.44 -8.44
N LYS A 145 -8.67 3.06 -7.34
CA LYS A 145 -8.79 2.43 -6.03
C LYS A 145 -10.16 2.70 -5.44
N ALA A 146 -10.80 1.67 -4.93
CA ALA A 146 -12.07 1.75 -4.21
C ALA A 146 -11.93 1.09 -2.84
N LYS A 147 -12.46 1.73 -1.79
CA LYS A 147 -12.50 1.18 -0.43
C LYS A 147 -13.93 1.22 0.07
N PHE A 148 -14.43 0.11 0.53
CA PHE A 148 -15.72 0.00 1.18
C PHE A 148 -15.53 -0.33 2.66
N ARG A 149 -15.98 0.55 3.54
CA ARG A 149 -15.92 0.45 5.00
C ARG A 149 -17.31 0.19 5.55
N PRO A 150 -17.76 -1.09 5.66
CA PRO A 150 -19.05 -1.40 6.28
C PRO A 150 -19.03 -1.21 7.80
N PHE A 151 -17.82 -1.28 8.38
CA PHE A 151 -17.56 -1.12 9.81
C PHE A 151 -16.34 -0.23 10.04
N GLN A 152 -16.22 0.28 11.26
CA GLN A 152 -15.08 1.11 11.63
C GLN A 152 -13.72 0.35 11.65
N TYR A 153 -13.73 -0.99 11.72
CA TYR A 153 -12.51 -1.80 11.91
C TYR A 153 -11.96 -2.34 10.61
N PHE A 154 -12.85 -2.95 9.81
CA PHE A 154 -12.50 -3.62 8.57
C PHE A 154 -13.04 -2.87 7.37
N TYR A 155 -12.31 -2.96 6.28
CA TYR A 155 -12.79 -2.54 4.98
C TYR A 155 -12.27 -3.47 3.88
N VAL A 156 -12.98 -3.46 2.78
CA VAL A 156 -12.58 -4.12 1.55
C VAL A 156 -11.99 -3.07 0.63
N GLN A 157 -10.88 -3.40 0.01
CA GLN A 157 -10.20 -2.54 -0.95
C GLN A 157 -10.03 -3.28 -2.28
N ALA A 158 -10.43 -2.63 -3.36
CA ALA A 158 -10.19 -3.07 -4.72
C ALA A 158 -9.33 -2.04 -5.43
N ASP A 159 -8.24 -2.49 -6.05
CA ASP A 159 -7.33 -1.67 -6.84
C ASP A 159 -7.26 -2.22 -8.27
N TYR A 160 -7.33 -1.35 -9.24
CA TYR A 160 -7.08 -1.63 -10.64
C TYR A 160 -5.98 -0.72 -11.15
N ARG A 161 -4.90 -1.30 -11.64
CA ARG A 161 -3.82 -0.58 -12.31
C ARG A 161 -3.71 -1.02 -13.75
N GLU A 162 -3.65 -0.07 -14.63
CA GLU A 162 -3.30 -0.29 -16.02
C GLU A 162 -2.03 0.48 -16.35
N LEU A 163 -1.01 -0.25 -16.77
CA LEU A 163 0.29 0.29 -17.18
C LEU A 163 0.39 0.21 -18.69
N LEU A 164 0.86 1.27 -19.30
CA LEU A 164 1.05 1.40 -20.74
C LEU A 164 2.49 1.79 -21.01
N GLU A 165 3.15 1.07 -21.90
CA GLU A 165 4.51 1.35 -22.35
C GLU A 165 4.58 1.38 -23.88
N LYS A 166 5.07 2.48 -24.43
CA LYS A 166 5.26 2.64 -25.87
C LYS A 166 6.62 2.12 -26.27
N ASN A 167 6.64 1.14 -27.17
CA ASN A 167 7.86 0.67 -27.80
C ASN A 167 8.31 1.67 -28.86
N MET A 168 9.48 2.28 -28.68
CA MET A 168 10.01 3.31 -29.58
C MET A 168 10.39 2.78 -30.96
N LEU A 169 10.79 1.50 -31.08
CA LEU A 169 11.23 0.90 -32.34
C LEU A 169 10.04 0.51 -33.21
N THR A 170 9.00 -0.08 -32.61
CA THR A 170 7.83 -0.59 -33.35
C THR A 170 6.62 0.36 -33.30
N ASN A 171 6.69 1.44 -32.52
CA ASN A 171 5.61 2.40 -32.26
C ASN A 171 4.32 1.73 -31.74
N ARG A 172 4.43 0.52 -31.16
CA ARG A 172 3.32 -0.22 -30.55
C ARG A 172 3.26 0.02 -29.04
N PHE A 173 2.06 -0.12 -28.49
CA PHE A 173 1.85 -0.08 -27.05
C PHE A 173 1.77 -1.48 -26.48
N SER A 174 2.52 -1.72 -25.41
CA SER A 174 2.36 -2.88 -24.52
C SER A 174 1.60 -2.43 -23.27
N ASN A 175 0.66 -3.24 -22.81
CA ASN A 175 -0.13 -2.95 -21.62
C ASN A 175 -0.03 -4.08 -20.60
N LEU A 176 -0.17 -3.73 -19.33
CA LEU A 176 -0.22 -4.69 -18.23
C LEU A 176 -1.28 -4.24 -17.21
N SER A 177 -2.23 -5.11 -16.93
CA SER A 177 -3.30 -4.84 -15.98
C SER A 177 -3.08 -5.65 -14.70
N LEU A 178 -3.19 -4.97 -13.55
CA LEU A 178 -3.12 -5.56 -12.22
C LEU A 178 -4.43 -5.28 -11.48
N PHE A 179 -5.04 -6.33 -10.94
CA PHE A 179 -6.20 -6.26 -10.07
C PHE A 179 -5.78 -6.75 -8.68
N GLN A 180 -6.14 -6.00 -7.66
CA GLN A 180 -5.88 -6.38 -6.28
C GLN A 180 -7.18 -6.28 -5.49
N PHE A 181 -7.48 -7.32 -4.74
CA PHE A 181 -8.64 -7.36 -3.86
C PHE A 181 -8.18 -7.76 -2.47
N ASN A 182 -8.33 -6.86 -1.50
CA ASN A 182 -7.80 -7.02 -0.17
C ASN A 182 -8.85 -6.71 0.89
N VAL A 183 -8.84 -7.47 1.96
CA VAL A 183 -9.46 -7.11 3.24
C VAL A 183 -8.42 -6.40 4.08
N ALA A 184 -8.77 -5.29 4.65
CA ALA A 184 -7.89 -4.47 5.46
C ALA A 184 -8.46 -4.26 6.87
N TYR A 185 -7.56 -4.11 7.83
CA TYR A 185 -7.88 -3.82 9.22
C TYR A 185 -7.02 -2.67 9.72
N ASP A 186 -7.67 -1.64 10.26
CA ASP A 186 -6.99 -0.50 10.89
C ASP A 186 -6.64 -0.87 12.34
N ARG A 187 -5.38 -1.27 12.61
CA ARG A 187 -4.89 -1.66 13.94
C ARG A 187 -4.75 -0.48 14.89
N ILE A 188 -4.30 0.68 14.38
CA ILE A 188 -4.16 1.92 15.14
C ILE A 188 -5.12 2.94 14.57
N ARG A 189 -5.97 3.51 15.43
CA ARG A 189 -7.08 4.42 15.06
C ARG A 189 -7.06 5.68 15.91
N PHE A 190 -5.97 6.43 15.81
CA PHE A 190 -5.90 7.75 16.43
C PHE A 190 -6.54 8.82 15.55
N LYS A 191 -6.95 9.92 16.15
CA LYS A 191 -7.55 11.08 15.48
C LYS A 191 -6.68 11.59 14.31
N LYS A 192 -5.35 11.56 14.43
CA LYS A 192 -4.40 12.09 13.44
C LYS A 192 -3.47 11.04 12.83
N PHE A 193 -3.61 9.79 13.22
CA PHE A 193 -2.73 8.73 12.75
C PHE A 193 -3.46 7.39 12.70
N ASN A 194 -3.33 6.72 11.58
CA ASN A 194 -3.83 5.37 11.37
C ASN A 194 -2.69 4.47 10.89
N LEU A 195 -2.71 3.24 11.35
CA LEU A 195 -1.86 2.17 10.85
C LEU A 195 -2.68 0.89 10.76
N GLY A 196 -2.57 0.20 9.65
CA GLY A 196 -3.27 -1.05 9.45
C GLY A 196 -2.53 -2.00 8.53
N TRP A 197 -3.11 -3.20 8.40
CA TRP A 197 -2.62 -4.25 7.53
C TRP A 197 -3.70 -4.68 6.54
N THR A 198 -3.27 -5.33 5.46
CA THR A 198 -4.14 -5.87 4.43
C THR A 198 -3.75 -7.29 4.08
N LEU A 199 -4.76 -8.12 3.75
CA LEU A 199 -4.59 -9.48 3.24
C LEU A 199 -5.53 -9.67 2.07
N GLY A 200 -5.08 -10.37 1.02
CA GLY A 200 -5.93 -10.60 -0.15
C GLY A 200 -5.23 -11.30 -1.29
N ALA A 201 -5.59 -10.89 -2.50
CA ALA A 201 -5.06 -11.47 -3.74
C ALA A 201 -4.71 -10.38 -4.76
N THR A 202 -3.64 -10.62 -5.49
CA THR A 202 -3.24 -9.86 -6.68
C THR A 202 -3.38 -10.73 -7.90
N TYR A 203 -4.10 -10.26 -8.91
CA TYR A 203 -4.24 -10.89 -10.22
C TYR A 203 -3.56 -10.03 -11.28
N VAL A 204 -2.71 -10.63 -12.08
CA VAL A 204 -2.13 -10.02 -13.26
C VAL A 204 -2.90 -10.49 -14.47
N GLY A 205 -3.52 -9.55 -15.16
CA GLY A 205 -4.37 -9.80 -16.32
C GLY A 205 -3.61 -9.95 -17.63
N ASN A 206 -4.29 -9.63 -18.72
CA ASN A 206 -3.80 -9.70 -20.09
C ASN A 206 -3.25 -11.10 -20.40
N ASP A 207 -2.05 -11.18 -20.94
CA ASP A 207 -1.44 -12.43 -21.36
C ASP A 207 -0.92 -13.31 -20.22
N VAL A 208 -0.83 -12.79 -18.99
CA VAL A 208 -0.28 -13.51 -17.82
C VAL A 208 -1.31 -14.41 -17.16
N GLN A 209 -2.50 -13.88 -16.85
CA GLN A 209 -3.63 -14.59 -16.27
C GLN A 209 -3.26 -15.42 -15.02
N LYS A 210 -2.55 -14.83 -14.09
CA LYS A 210 -2.09 -15.48 -12.85
C LYS A 210 -2.53 -14.69 -11.62
N VAL A 211 -2.81 -15.41 -10.55
CA VAL A 211 -3.17 -14.88 -9.24
C VAL A 211 -2.12 -15.27 -8.21
N GLY A 212 -1.92 -14.39 -7.23
CA GLY A 212 -1.07 -14.68 -6.07
C GLY A 212 -1.65 -14.08 -4.79
N PHE A 213 -1.29 -14.66 -3.65
CA PHE A 213 -1.63 -14.11 -2.35
C PHE A 213 -0.91 -12.77 -2.14
N SER A 214 -1.60 -11.82 -1.54
CA SER A 214 -1.05 -10.50 -1.20
C SER A 214 -1.25 -10.16 0.27
N TYR A 215 -0.29 -9.44 0.83
CA TYR A 215 -0.36 -8.86 2.17
C TYR A 215 0.35 -7.51 2.17
N GLY A 216 -0.02 -6.66 3.10
CA GLY A 216 0.54 -5.31 3.12
C GLY A 216 0.31 -4.54 4.39
N LEU A 217 0.89 -3.36 4.42
CA LEU A 217 0.74 -2.36 5.49
C LEU A 217 0.31 -1.04 4.86
N HIS A 218 -0.48 -0.28 5.60
CA HIS A 218 -0.88 1.07 5.20
C HIS A 218 -0.88 2.00 6.41
N THR A 219 -0.63 3.28 6.16
CA THR A 219 -0.69 4.32 7.18
C THR A 219 -1.23 5.61 6.59
N ASP A 220 -2.00 6.33 7.41
CA ASP A 220 -2.46 7.69 7.12
C ASP A 220 -2.04 8.63 8.25
N ILE A 221 -1.49 9.78 7.91
CA ILE A 221 -1.03 10.82 8.85
C ILE A 221 -1.75 12.12 8.54
N PHE A 222 -2.49 12.66 9.50
CA PHE A 222 -3.29 13.89 9.38
C PHE A 222 -2.66 15.01 10.22
N ALA A 223 -1.43 15.40 9.86
CA ALA A 223 -0.61 16.31 10.67
C ALA A 223 -1.04 17.78 10.54
N ILE A 224 -1.49 18.20 9.37
CA ILE A 224 -1.80 19.59 9.01
C ILE A 224 -3.27 19.69 8.62
N LYS A 225 -3.91 20.81 8.93
CA LYS A 225 -5.32 21.06 8.56
C LYS A 225 -5.52 20.87 7.05
N ASN A 226 -6.48 20.02 6.69
CA ASN A 226 -6.83 19.66 5.32
C ASN A 226 -5.73 18.96 4.50
N ILE A 227 -4.59 18.60 5.10
CA ILE A 227 -3.51 17.89 4.42
C ILE A 227 -3.19 16.61 5.15
N SER A 228 -3.20 15.49 4.42
CA SER A 228 -2.77 14.20 4.92
C SER A 228 -1.68 13.58 4.06
N PHE A 229 -0.92 12.69 4.67
CA PHE A 229 0.05 11.83 4.00
C PHE A 229 -0.42 10.38 4.14
N ASN A 230 -0.47 9.69 3.03
CA ASN A 230 -0.81 8.28 2.96
C ASN A 230 0.39 7.50 2.44
N SER A 231 0.71 6.38 3.07
CA SER A 231 1.68 5.42 2.56
C SER A 231 1.10 4.01 2.61
N ALA A 232 1.38 3.23 1.59
CA ALA A 232 0.98 1.82 1.53
C ALA A 232 2.09 0.98 0.90
N MET A 233 2.29 -0.22 1.44
CA MET A 233 3.17 -1.25 0.92
C MET A 233 2.38 -2.54 0.75
N LEU A 234 2.48 -3.16 -0.40
CA LEU A 234 1.86 -4.44 -0.68
C LEU A 234 2.90 -5.39 -1.27
N TRP A 235 2.92 -6.60 -0.76
CA TRP A 235 3.77 -7.69 -1.23
C TRP A 235 2.90 -8.80 -1.75
N SER A 236 3.26 -9.34 -2.90
CA SER A 236 2.63 -10.50 -3.51
C SER A 236 3.67 -11.34 -4.25
N LYS A 237 3.39 -12.63 -4.39
CA LYS A 237 4.14 -13.55 -5.24
C LYS A 237 3.20 -14.16 -6.27
N ILE A 238 3.56 -14.06 -7.54
CA ILE A 238 2.83 -14.64 -8.65
C ILE A 238 3.79 -15.52 -9.44
N ASN A 239 3.48 -16.79 -9.54
CA ASN A 239 4.32 -17.80 -10.20
C ASN A 239 5.77 -17.83 -9.66
N GLY A 240 5.93 -17.62 -8.33
CA GLY A 240 7.22 -17.57 -7.65
C GLY A 240 7.97 -16.23 -7.72
N LEU A 241 7.49 -15.27 -8.51
CA LEU A 241 8.12 -13.97 -8.74
C LEU A 241 7.41 -12.85 -7.95
N PRO A 242 8.12 -11.81 -7.52
CA PRO A 242 7.54 -10.72 -6.74
C PRO A 242 6.66 -9.81 -7.60
N VAL A 243 5.50 -9.43 -7.05
CA VAL A 243 4.64 -8.36 -7.57
C VAL A 243 4.33 -7.43 -6.39
N ASN A 244 5.20 -6.46 -6.16
CA ASN A 244 5.15 -5.59 -4.99
C ASN A 244 4.83 -4.16 -5.39
N SER A 245 4.13 -3.43 -4.53
CA SER A 245 3.88 -2.01 -4.69
C SER A 245 4.24 -1.22 -3.44
N PHE A 246 4.73 -0.01 -3.65
CA PHE A 246 4.90 1.02 -2.63
C PHE A 246 4.26 2.31 -3.13
N GLU A 247 3.44 2.92 -2.30
CA GLU A 247 2.73 4.17 -2.57
C GLU A 247 3.05 5.20 -1.49
N LEU A 248 3.30 6.43 -1.89
CA LEU A 248 3.41 7.57 -0.99
C LEU A 248 2.66 8.75 -1.61
N ARG A 249 1.66 9.29 -0.90
CA ARG A 249 0.79 10.36 -1.42
C ARG A 249 0.56 11.44 -0.39
N GLY A 250 0.68 12.69 -0.80
CA GLY A 250 0.12 13.84 -0.11
C GLY A 250 -1.27 14.12 -0.65
N LYS A 251 -2.26 14.31 0.22
CA LYS A 251 -3.66 14.59 -0.13
C LYS A 251 -4.10 15.93 0.46
N TYR A 252 -4.71 16.79 -0.36
CA TYR A 252 -5.38 18.01 0.07
C TYR A 252 -6.89 17.78 0.06
N HIS A 253 -7.50 17.85 1.24
CA HIS A 253 -8.92 17.56 1.45
C HIS A 253 -9.76 18.83 1.41
N LYS A 254 -10.89 18.77 0.71
CA LYS A 254 -11.90 19.82 0.68
C LYS A 254 -13.29 19.20 0.77
N LYS A 255 -13.88 19.22 1.99
CA LYS A 255 -15.12 18.48 2.29
C LYS A 255 -14.92 16.99 1.97
N ASN A 256 -15.84 16.39 1.23
CA ASN A 256 -15.86 14.97 0.90
C ASN A 256 -15.02 14.59 -0.35
N TYR A 257 -14.19 15.47 -0.88
CA TYR A 257 -13.26 15.15 -1.97
C TYR A 257 -11.82 15.62 -1.66
N PHE A 258 -10.88 15.08 -2.38
CA PHE A 258 -9.46 15.45 -2.24
C PHE A 258 -8.73 15.42 -3.58
N PHE A 259 -7.65 16.16 -3.63
CA PHE A 259 -6.61 16.08 -4.66
C PHE A 259 -5.37 15.44 -4.06
N SER A 260 -4.65 14.69 -4.85
CA SER A 260 -3.43 14.01 -4.40
C SER A 260 -2.29 14.17 -5.39
N LEU A 261 -1.09 14.28 -4.83
CA LEU A 261 0.18 14.20 -5.54
C LEU A 261 1.04 13.18 -4.81
N GLY A 262 1.76 12.34 -5.54
CA GLY A 262 2.56 11.31 -4.89
C GLY A 262 3.55 10.60 -5.79
N TYR A 263 4.04 9.51 -5.24
CA TYR A 263 4.98 8.61 -5.87
C TYR A 263 4.48 7.17 -5.72
N GLU A 264 4.62 6.38 -6.78
CA GLU A 264 4.31 4.96 -6.77
C GLU A 264 5.47 4.18 -7.39
N HIS A 265 5.93 3.17 -6.64
CA HIS A 265 6.94 2.22 -7.09
C HIS A 265 6.31 0.84 -7.21
N LEU A 266 6.48 0.21 -8.37
CA LEU A 266 6.05 -1.16 -8.62
C LEU A 266 7.25 -2.01 -8.99
N LYS A 267 7.35 -3.19 -8.39
CA LYS A 267 8.25 -4.27 -8.80
C LYS A 267 7.41 -5.41 -9.33
N ILE A 268 7.51 -5.72 -10.62
CA ILE A 268 6.74 -6.77 -11.28
C ILE A 268 7.74 -7.72 -11.92
N ALA A 269 7.93 -8.88 -11.30
CA ALA A 269 9.03 -9.80 -11.54
C ALA A 269 10.39 -9.11 -11.35
N SER A 270 11.28 -9.09 -12.34
CA SER A 270 12.55 -8.37 -12.24
C SER A 270 12.46 -6.87 -12.56
N PRO A 271 11.58 -6.37 -13.47
CA PRO A 271 11.47 -4.95 -13.76
C PRO A 271 10.93 -4.10 -12.60
N ASN A 272 11.45 -2.87 -12.51
CA ASN A 272 10.99 -1.84 -11.58
C ASN A 272 10.37 -0.66 -12.36
N TYR A 273 9.25 -0.17 -11.86
CA TYR A 273 8.51 0.96 -12.40
C TYR A 273 8.41 2.05 -11.32
N ASN A 274 8.70 3.29 -11.71
CA ASN A 274 8.63 4.44 -10.83
C ASN A 274 7.73 5.49 -11.47
N PHE A 275 6.70 5.90 -10.75
CA PHE A 275 5.72 6.86 -11.25
C PHE A 275 5.58 8.04 -10.28
N VAL A 276 5.51 9.22 -10.83
CA VAL A 276 4.87 10.37 -10.19
C VAL A 276 3.37 10.23 -10.41
N THR A 277 2.58 10.46 -9.38
CA THR A 277 1.13 10.26 -9.44
C THR A 277 0.40 11.55 -9.16
N LEU A 278 -0.62 11.84 -9.96
CA LEU A 278 -1.58 12.93 -9.75
C LEU A 278 -2.98 12.34 -9.75
N GLY A 279 -3.78 12.67 -8.76
CA GLY A 279 -5.10 12.05 -8.64
C GLY A 279 -6.11 12.88 -7.87
N THR A 280 -7.31 12.34 -7.84
CA THR A 280 -8.44 12.89 -7.09
C THR A 280 -9.26 11.74 -6.50
N GLY A 281 -10.03 12.02 -5.48
CA GLY A 281 -10.95 11.06 -4.90
C GLY A 281 -12.08 11.71 -4.15
N ILE A 282 -13.08 10.89 -3.82
CA ILE A 282 -14.30 11.29 -3.15
C ILE A 282 -14.68 10.26 -2.09
N TYR A 283 -15.27 10.76 -1.00
CA TYR A 283 -15.83 9.99 0.11
C TYR A 283 -17.36 10.08 0.06
N PHE A 284 -18.03 8.94 0.13
CA PHE A 284 -19.51 8.82 0.12
C PHE A 284 -20.02 8.32 1.47
#